data_7e775f77dcf93b7ad4dae8aa17ef07fd
#
_entry.id   7e775f77dcf93b7ad4dae8aa17ef07fd
#
_cell.length_a   1.000
_cell.length_b   1.000
_cell.length_c   1.000
_cell.angle_alpha   90.00
_cell.angle_beta   90.00
_cell.angle_gamma   90.00
#
_symmetry.space_group_name_H-M   'P 1'
#
loop_
_entity.id
_entity.type
_entity.pdbx_description
1 polymer ?
#
loop_
_entity_poly.entity_id
_entity_poly.type
_entity_poly.pdbx_seq_one_letter_code
_entity_poly.pdbx_strand_id
1 'polypeptide(L)'
;MKINLFKEKLLTVFSLFLLPFFFYLSIDTLTHVFDGGHHGSILLNGLDIINGKTPYKEIFLQYGYLNALINSIFLTIFNHDILAIYFTTSLFYFLSILLMALLSRQFSDNYGLIFCIIICIFNHPIPEYPWPNYSAFFFLVTSIYVFNIDSNKKLFFSGFCMAL
;
A
#
# COMPACT_ATOMS: atom_id res chain seq x y z
N MET A 1 -34.28 14.62 4.30
CA MET A 1 -33.85 13.24 4.02
C MET A 1 -33.35 13.00 2.60
N LYS A 2 -34.02 13.41 1.51
CA LYS A 2 -33.54 13.17 0.11
C LYS A 2 -32.22 13.89 -0.28
N ILE A 3 -31.94 15.08 0.27
CA ILE A 3 -30.72 15.85 -0.03
C ILE A 3 -29.46 15.17 0.53
N ASN A 4 -29.53 14.51 1.67
CA ASN A 4 -28.42 13.78 2.24
C ASN A 4 -28.05 12.55 1.39
N LEU A 5 -29.06 11.81 0.91
CA LEU A 5 -28.83 10.62 0.08
C LEU A 5 -28.14 10.93 -1.26
N PHE A 6 -28.46 12.08 -1.85
CA PHE A 6 -27.79 12.54 -3.09
C PHE A 6 -26.34 12.93 -2.84
N LYS A 7 -26.06 13.65 -1.76
CA LYS A 7 -24.69 14.01 -1.36
C LYS A 7 -23.84 12.77 -1.06
N GLU A 8 -24.40 11.77 -0.37
CA GLU A 8 -23.74 10.51 -0.07
C GLU A 8 -23.35 9.74 -1.33
N LYS A 9 -24.26 9.63 -2.30
CA LYS A 9 -24.00 8.97 -3.58
C LYS A 9 -22.92 9.71 -4.38
N LEU A 10 -22.98 11.03 -4.42
CA LEU A 10 -22.00 11.86 -5.12
C LEU A 10 -20.61 11.70 -4.52
N LEU A 11 -20.48 11.68 -3.19
CA LEU A 11 -19.22 11.46 -2.47
C LEU A 11 -18.67 10.07 -2.72
N THR A 12 -19.51 9.04 -2.75
CA THR A 12 -19.09 7.67 -3.05
C THR A 12 -18.58 7.57 -4.48
N VAL A 13 -19.29 8.14 -5.45
CA VAL A 13 -18.86 8.16 -6.85
C VAL A 13 -17.54 8.90 -7.01
N PHE A 14 -17.40 10.07 -6.40
CA PHE A 14 -16.16 10.85 -6.44
C PHE A 14 -14.97 10.08 -5.84
N SER A 15 -15.19 9.40 -4.71
CA SER A 15 -14.15 8.56 -4.09
C SER A 15 -13.75 7.38 -4.97
N LEU A 16 -14.70 6.76 -5.68
CA LEU A 16 -14.43 5.67 -6.61
C LEU A 16 -13.60 6.12 -7.83
N PHE A 17 -13.69 7.39 -8.23
CA PHE A 17 -12.83 7.95 -9.28
C PHE A 17 -11.47 8.40 -8.77
N LEU A 18 -11.40 8.96 -7.57
CA LEU A 18 -10.13 9.42 -6.98
C LEU A 18 -9.15 8.27 -6.73
N LEU A 19 -9.63 7.13 -6.26
CA LEU A 19 -8.77 6.00 -5.93
C LEU A 19 -7.97 5.45 -7.13
N PRO A 20 -8.59 5.13 -8.30
CA PRO A 20 -7.85 4.73 -9.49
C PRO A 20 -6.92 5.84 -10.02
N PHE A 21 -7.33 7.11 -9.89
CA PHE A 21 -6.50 8.24 -10.28
C PHE A 21 -5.21 8.30 -9.46
N PHE A 22 -5.29 8.16 -8.14
CA PHE A 22 -4.10 8.12 -7.29
C PHE A 22 -3.23 6.90 -7.52
N PHE A 23 -3.82 5.75 -7.82
CA PHE A 23 -3.08 4.56 -8.21
C PHE A 23 -2.29 4.79 -9.50
N TYR A 24 -2.94 5.32 -10.53
CA TYR A 24 -2.28 5.68 -11.78
C TYR A 24 -1.18 6.72 -11.56
N LEU A 25 -1.46 7.79 -10.82
CA LEU A 25 -0.50 8.85 -10.55
C LEU A 25 0.72 8.33 -9.79
N SER A 26 0.56 7.38 -8.88
CA SER A 26 1.69 6.79 -8.15
C SER A 26 2.58 5.94 -9.06
N ILE A 27 2.03 5.18 -10.00
CA ILE A 27 2.81 4.44 -10.99
C ILE A 27 3.55 5.44 -11.90
N ASP A 28 2.86 6.46 -12.39
CA ASP A 28 3.44 7.48 -13.26
C ASP A 28 4.63 8.17 -12.57
N THR A 29 4.46 8.61 -11.33
CA THR A 29 5.54 9.24 -10.56
C THR A 29 6.76 8.33 -10.39
N LEU A 30 6.54 7.06 -10.04
CA LEU A 30 7.61 6.08 -9.87
C LEU A 30 8.38 5.80 -11.17
N THR A 31 7.72 5.88 -12.32
CA THR A 31 8.37 5.66 -13.63
C THR A 31 9.22 6.85 -14.07
N HIS A 32 8.93 8.06 -13.58
CA HIS A 32 9.68 9.27 -13.93
C HIS A 32 10.89 9.53 -13.04
N VAL A 33 10.90 8.98 -11.82
CA VAL A 33 12.00 9.15 -10.85
C VAL A 33 12.76 7.84 -10.73
N PHE A 34 13.81 7.67 -11.52
CA PHE A 34 14.67 6.48 -11.41
C PHE A 34 15.88 6.77 -10.53
N ASP A 35 15.97 6.08 -9.41
CA ASP A 35 17.17 6.01 -8.57
C ASP A 35 17.74 4.58 -8.63
N GLY A 36 18.90 4.44 -9.30
CA GLY A 36 19.56 3.14 -9.44
C GLY A 36 19.92 2.48 -8.10
N GLY A 37 20.14 3.27 -7.05
CA GLY A 37 20.43 2.75 -5.71
C GLY A 37 19.23 2.06 -5.08
N HIS A 38 18.11 2.76 -4.96
CA HIS A 38 16.91 2.23 -4.31
C HIS A 38 16.14 1.23 -5.20
N HIS A 39 15.82 1.61 -6.43
CA HIS A 39 15.12 0.74 -7.37
C HIS A 39 15.94 -0.51 -7.69
N GLY A 40 17.25 -0.31 -7.95
CA GLY A 40 18.15 -1.43 -8.26
C GLY A 40 18.32 -2.40 -7.11
N SER A 41 18.47 -1.93 -5.87
CA SER A 41 18.63 -2.81 -4.71
C SER A 41 17.37 -3.63 -4.43
N ILE A 42 16.19 -3.04 -4.56
CA ILE A 42 14.93 -3.76 -4.36
C ILE A 42 14.70 -4.79 -5.47
N LEU A 43 14.99 -4.42 -6.72
CA LEU A 43 14.92 -5.32 -7.86
C LEU A 43 15.87 -6.51 -7.69
N LEU A 44 17.15 -6.25 -7.38
CA LEU A 44 18.15 -7.30 -7.17
C LEU A 44 17.77 -8.23 -6.02
N ASN A 45 17.34 -7.70 -4.89
CA ASN A 45 16.91 -8.52 -3.77
C ASN A 45 15.74 -9.43 -4.13
N GLY A 46 14.77 -8.95 -4.89
CA GLY A 46 13.66 -9.76 -5.38
C GLY A 46 14.10 -10.86 -6.35
N LEU A 47 14.98 -10.53 -7.31
CA LEU A 47 15.55 -11.49 -8.26
C LEU A 47 16.43 -12.53 -7.57
N ASP A 48 17.20 -12.14 -6.58
CA ASP A 48 18.05 -13.04 -5.82
C ASP A 48 17.23 -14.08 -5.04
N ILE A 49 16.09 -13.69 -4.50
CA ILE A 49 15.13 -14.64 -3.86
C ILE A 49 14.57 -15.60 -4.91
N ILE A 50 14.17 -15.13 -6.08
CA ILE A 50 13.67 -15.97 -7.18
C ILE A 50 14.74 -16.99 -7.59
N ASN A 51 16.00 -16.59 -7.60
CA ASN A 51 17.14 -17.46 -7.92
C ASN A 51 17.56 -18.39 -6.77
N GLY A 52 16.80 -18.42 -5.66
CA GLY A 52 17.00 -19.34 -4.54
C GLY A 52 18.13 -18.97 -3.60
N LYS A 53 18.65 -17.74 -3.66
CA LYS A 53 19.67 -17.28 -2.70
C LYS A 53 19.10 -17.13 -1.30
N THR A 54 19.92 -17.47 -0.32
CA THR A 54 19.51 -17.47 1.11
C THR A 54 19.53 -16.04 1.68
N PRO A 55 18.40 -15.53 2.19
CA PRO A 55 18.31 -14.24 2.86
C PRO A 55 19.30 -14.10 4.03
N TYR A 56 19.90 -12.93 4.20
CA TYR A 56 20.88 -12.58 5.24
C TYR A 56 22.19 -13.37 5.24
N LYS A 57 22.32 -14.39 4.40
CA LYS A 57 23.56 -15.16 4.21
C LYS A 57 24.24 -14.83 2.88
N GLU A 58 23.47 -14.82 1.81
CA GLU A 58 23.94 -14.56 0.44
C GLU A 58 23.41 -13.25 -0.12
N ILE A 59 22.33 -12.70 0.51
CA ILE A 59 21.70 -11.46 0.11
C ILE A 59 21.71 -10.49 1.29
N PHE A 60 22.20 -9.28 1.07
CA PHE A 60 22.03 -8.18 2.03
C PHE A 60 20.65 -7.55 1.86
N LEU A 61 19.78 -7.70 2.84
CA LEU A 61 18.42 -7.19 2.83
C LEU A 61 18.30 -5.93 3.72
N GLN A 62 18.56 -4.77 3.13
CA GLN A 62 18.46 -3.48 3.84
C GLN A 62 17.04 -3.22 4.39
N TYR A 63 16.02 -3.64 3.65
CA TYR A 63 14.61 -3.35 3.95
C TYR A 63 13.82 -4.56 4.49
N GLY A 64 14.54 -5.59 4.94
CA GLY A 64 13.94 -6.78 5.53
C GLY A 64 13.44 -7.80 4.51
N TYR A 65 13.26 -9.03 4.99
CA TYR A 65 12.92 -10.18 4.15
C TYR A 65 11.54 -10.09 3.53
N LEU A 66 10.54 -9.62 4.29
CA LEU A 66 9.15 -9.56 3.82
C LEU A 66 9.01 -8.67 2.58
N ASN A 67 9.67 -7.51 2.57
CA ASN A 67 9.64 -6.61 1.42
C ASN A 67 10.24 -7.28 0.17
N ALA A 68 11.38 -7.94 0.32
CA ALA A 68 12.02 -8.65 -0.78
C ALA A 68 11.18 -9.84 -1.27
N LEU A 69 10.54 -10.59 -0.36
CA LEU A 69 9.64 -11.69 -0.69
C LEU A 69 8.40 -11.21 -1.46
N ILE A 70 7.76 -10.13 -1.01
CA ILE A 70 6.62 -9.54 -1.71
C ILE A 70 7.02 -9.13 -3.13
N ASN A 71 8.14 -8.41 -3.28
CA ASN A 71 8.62 -8.00 -4.59
C ASN A 71 8.98 -9.19 -5.48
N SER A 72 9.55 -10.28 -4.94
CA SER A 72 9.85 -11.48 -5.71
C SER A 72 8.60 -12.14 -6.31
N ILE A 73 7.50 -12.15 -5.55
CA ILE A 73 6.20 -12.67 -6.05
C ILE A 73 5.73 -11.84 -7.26
N PHE A 74 5.71 -10.51 -7.12
CA PHE A 74 5.28 -9.64 -8.22
C PHE A 74 6.24 -9.68 -9.41
N LEU A 75 7.55 -9.73 -9.17
CA LEU A 75 8.55 -9.90 -10.24
C LEU A 75 8.31 -11.19 -11.03
N THR A 76 7.92 -12.28 -10.37
CA THR A 76 7.57 -13.53 -11.07
C THR A 76 6.34 -13.34 -11.94
N ILE A 77 5.32 -12.62 -11.46
CA ILE A 77 4.09 -12.34 -12.21
C ILE A 77 4.35 -11.44 -13.43
N PHE A 78 5.24 -10.46 -13.29
CA PHE A 78 5.57 -9.46 -14.32
C PHE A 78 6.81 -9.83 -15.16
N ASN A 79 7.19 -11.10 -15.24
CA ASN A 79 8.33 -11.58 -15.99
C ASN A 79 9.65 -10.85 -15.66
N HIS A 80 9.89 -10.56 -14.40
CA HIS A 80 11.09 -9.89 -13.87
C HIS A 80 11.25 -8.42 -14.31
N ASP A 81 10.18 -7.79 -14.78
CA ASP A 81 10.18 -6.37 -15.16
C ASP A 81 10.19 -5.48 -13.92
N ILE A 82 10.89 -4.34 -14.01
CA ILE A 82 10.91 -3.31 -12.97
C ILE A 82 9.51 -2.75 -12.67
N LEU A 83 8.60 -2.80 -13.62
CA LEU A 83 7.19 -2.43 -13.44
C LEU A 83 6.53 -3.19 -12.29
N ALA A 84 7.00 -4.40 -11.96
CA ALA A 84 6.54 -5.16 -10.82
C ALA A 84 6.72 -4.39 -9.50
N ILE A 85 7.85 -3.72 -9.33
CA ILE A 85 8.18 -2.95 -8.13
C ILE A 85 7.31 -1.69 -8.05
N TYR A 86 7.13 -1.00 -9.17
CA TYR A 86 6.24 0.18 -9.24
C TYR A 86 4.81 -0.20 -8.93
N PHE A 87 4.32 -1.28 -9.53
CA PHE A 87 2.99 -1.81 -9.28
C PHE A 87 2.81 -2.21 -7.81
N THR A 88 3.77 -2.93 -7.22
CA THR A 88 3.71 -3.37 -5.82
C THR A 88 3.62 -2.17 -4.87
N THR A 89 4.49 -1.18 -5.05
CA THR A 89 4.51 0.03 -4.22
C THR A 89 3.20 0.81 -4.34
N SER A 90 2.73 1.02 -5.57
CA SER A 90 1.47 1.72 -5.84
C SER A 90 0.26 0.96 -5.31
N LEU A 91 0.27 -0.37 -5.36
CA LEU A 91 -0.78 -1.22 -4.81
C LEU A 91 -0.87 -1.07 -3.28
N PHE A 92 0.24 -1.14 -2.57
CA PHE A 92 0.24 -0.95 -1.11
C PHE A 92 -0.15 0.47 -0.72
N TYR A 93 0.29 1.47 -1.45
CA TYR A 93 -0.15 2.86 -1.27
C TYR A 93 -1.66 2.99 -1.44
N PHE A 94 -2.19 2.50 -2.55
CA PHE A 94 -3.63 2.51 -2.85
C PHE A 94 -4.46 1.78 -1.78
N LEU A 95 -4.04 0.56 -1.40
CA LEU A 95 -4.74 -0.23 -0.38
C LEU A 95 -4.71 0.44 0.99
N SER A 96 -3.63 1.13 1.33
CA SER A 96 -3.53 1.91 2.57
C SER A 96 -4.57 3.03 2.59
N ILE A 97 -4.68 3.81 1.51
CA ILE A 97 -5.67 4.88 1.39
C ILE A 97 -7.10 4.31 1.45
N LEU A 98 -7.35 3.21 0.76
CA LEU A 98 -8.64 2.54 0.79
C LEU A 98 -9.04 2.09 2.20
N LEU A 99 -8.11 1.44 2.92
CA LEU A 99 -8.36 0.99 4.29
C LEU A 99 -8.55 2.17 5.25
N MET A 100 -7.78 3.24 5.12
CA MET A 100 -7.97 4.47 5.91
C MET A 100 -9.34 5.08 5.63
N ALA A 101 -9.77 5.09 4.38
CA ALA A 101 -11.10 5.56 4.01
C ALA A 101 -12.21 4.69 4.61
N LEU A 102 -12.04 3.36 4.61
CA LEU A 102 -12.99 2.43 5.24
C LEU A 102 -13.01 2.58 6.77
N LEU A 103 -11.84 2.77 7.38
CA LEU A 103 -11.71 2.99 8.82
C LEU A 103 -12.39 4.30 9.24
N SER A 104 -12.22 5.37 8.48
CA SER A 104 -12.84 6.67 8.79
C SER A 104 -14.37 6.63 8.81
N ARG A 105 -14.96 5.77 7.97
CA ARG A 105 -16.42 5.56 7.96
C ARG A 105 -16.97 4.97 9.26
N GLN A 106 -16.13 4.32 10.06
CA GLN A 106 -16.54 3.80 11.36
C GLN A 106 -16.64 4.88 12.43
N PHE A 107 -15.96 6.02 12.24
CA PHE A 107 -15.85 7.08 13.25
C PHE A 107 -16.56 8.38 12.88
N SER A 108 -16.91 8.57 11.62
CA SER A 108 -17.42 9.84 11.11
C SER A 108 -18.39 9.63 9.95
N ASP A 109 -19.33 10.53 9.82
CA ASP A 109 -20.20 10.66 8.66
C ASP A 109 -19.38 11.00 7.40
N ASN A 110 -20.04 11.13 6.26
CA ASN A 110 -19.51 11.20 4.90
C ASN A 110 -18.30 12.12 4.62
N TYR A 111 -18.04 13.12 5.46
CA TYR A 111 -16.88 14.00 5.33
C TYR A 111 -15.57 13.36 5.81
N GLY A 112 -15.63 12.33 6.65
CA GLY A 112 -14.44 11.61 7.13
C GLY A 112 -13.65 10.95 6.00
N LEU A 113 -14.32 10.46 4.98
CA LEU A 113 -13.68 9.87 3.79
C LEU A 113 -12.80 10.88 3.05
N ILE A 114 -13.33 12.07 2.75
CA ILE A 114 -12.59 13.13 2.05
C ILE A 114 -11.44 13.62 2.93
N PHE A 115 -11.70 13.83 4.22
CA PHE A 115 -10.70 14.27 5.16
C PHE A 115 -9.54 13.28 5.28
N CYS A 116 -9.82 11.96 5.34
CA CYS A 116 -8.80 10.93 5.35
C CYS A 116 -8.01 10.87 4.05
N ILE A 117 -8.64 10.99 2.89
CA ILE A 117 -7.93 11.04 1.60
C ILE A 117 -6.99 12.25 1.59
N ILE A 118 -7.46 13.42 2.02
CA ILE A 118 -6.64 14.63 2.08
C ILE A 118 -5.47 14.44 3.06
N ILE A 119 -5.70 13.93 4.27
CA ILE A 119 -4.64 13.67 5.25
C ILE A 119 -3.65 12.63 4.72
N CYS A 120 -4.12 11.56 4.08
CA CYS A 120 -3.24 10.56 3.49
C CYS A 120 -2.34 11.17 2.42
N ILE A 121 -2.85 12.05 1.56
CA ILE A 121 -2.06 12.73 0.55
C ILE A 121 -0.99 13.63 1.18
N PHE A 122 -1.33 14.35 2.26
CA PHE A 122 -0.37 15.25 2.93
C PHE A 122 0.64 14.53 3.82
N ASN A 123 0.23 13.46 4.51
CA ASN A 123 1.10 12.73 5.44
C ASN A 123 1.73 11.48 4.84
N HIS A 124 1.21 11.00 3.74
CA HIS A 124 1.71 9.84 3.01
C HIS A 124 1.78 10.22 1.52
N PRO A 125 2.84 10.92 1.12
CA PRO A 125 2.97 11.50 -0.22
C PRO A 125 2.93 10.41 -1.29
N ILE A 126 2.58 10.82 -2.50
CA ILE A 126 2.61 9.93 -3.68
C ILE A 126 4.01 9.33 -3.78
N PRO A 127 4.14 8.02 -3.99
CA PRO A 127 5.44 7.36 -4.06
C PRO A 127 6.31 7.93 -5.17
N GLU A 128 7.48 8.44 -4.78
CA GLU A 128 8.55 8.80 -5.71
C GLU A 128 9.60 7.68 -5.79
N TYR A 129 9.69 6.89 -4.72
CA TYR A 129 10.61 5.75 -4.59
C TYR A 129 9.87 4.54 -4.06
N PRO A 130 10.32 3.31 -4.38
CA PRO A 130 9.67 2.08 -3.93
C PRO A 130 10.06 1.73 -2.47
N TRP A 131 9.82 2.67 -1.54
CA TRP A 131 10.17 2.51 -0.14
C TRP A 131 9.31 1.45 0.55
N PRO A 132 9.88 0.61 1.42
CA PRO A 132 9.15 -0.39 2.19
C PRO A 132 8.13 0.22 3.16
N ASN A 133 8.25 1.52 3.44
CA ASN A 133 7.32 2.25 4.29
C ASN A 133 5.86 2.15 3.80
N TYR A 134 5.63 2.02 2.49
CA TYR A 134 4.28 1.87 1.94
C TYR A 134 3.66 0.53 2.31
N SER A 135 4.42 -0.56 2.26
CA SER A 135 3.95 -1.87 2.72
C SER A 135 3.80 -1.91 4.24
N ALA A 136 4.75 -1.35 5.00
CA ALA A 136 4.66 -1.28 6.45
C ALA A 136 3.43 -0.47 6.90
N PHE A 137 3.16 0.67 6.25
CA PHE A 137 1.98 1.48 6.54
C PHE A 137 0.67 0.73 6.23
N PHE A 138 0.62 -0.01 5.12
CA PHE A 138 -0.50 -0.87 4.81
C PHE A 138 -0.79 -1.90 5.91
N PHE A 139 0.23 -2.60 6.39
CA PHE A 139 0.07 -3.57 7.48
C PHE A 139 -0.36 -2.91 8.78
N LEU A 140 0.18 -1.73 9.10
CA LEU A 140 -0.25 -0.94 10.26
C LEU A 140 -1.73 -0.59 10.18
N VAL A 141 -2.18 -0.01 9.07
CA VAL A 141 -3.59 0.37 8.87
C VAL A 141 -4.50 -0.85 8.87
N THR A 142 -4.06 -1.95 8.24
CA THR A 142 -4.79 -3.23 8.26
C THR A 142 -4.96 -3.73 9.70
N SER A 143 -3.91 -3.67 10.51
CA SER A 143 -3.97 -4.05 11.92
C SER A 143 -5.03 -3.24 12.68
N ILE A 144 -5.03 -1.91 12.53
CA ILE A 144 -6.01 -1.02 13.17
C ILE A 144 -7.42 -1.33 12.66
N TYR A 145 -7.59 -1.54 11.36
CA TYR A 145 -8.90 -1.86 10.76
C TYR A 145 -9.45 -3.17 11.31
N VAL A 146 -8.64 -4.23 11.32
CA VAL A 146 -9.02 -5.56 11.84
C VAL A 146 -9.33 -5.51 13.33
N PHE A 147 -8.58 -4.71 14.11
CA PHE A 147 -8.84 -4.54 15.54
C PHE A 147 -10.23 -3.95 15.80
N ASN A 148 -10.73 -3.09 14.92
CA ASN A 148 -12.04 -2.46 15.04
C ASN A 148 -13.20 -3.33 14.50
N ILE A 149 -12.92 -4.45 13.84
CA ILE A 149 -13.95 -5.40 13.42
C ILE A 149 -14.44 -6.20 14.64
N ASP A 150 -15.74 -6.36 14.77
CA ASP A 150 -16.33 -7.19 15.84
C ASP A 150 -16.18 -8.68 15.49
N SER A 151 -15.06 -9.26 15.91
CA SER A 151 -14.70 -10.67 15.66
C SER A 151 -13.89 -11.23 16.82
N ASN A 152 -14.16 -12.47 17.17
CA ASN A 152 -13.42 -13.21 18.22
C ASN A 152 -11.94 -13.41 17.87
N LYS A 153 -11.56 -13.29 16.61
CA LYS A 153 -10.18 -13.48 16.11
C LYS A 153 -9.44 -12.17 15.86
N LYS A 154 -10.07 -11.01 16.14
CA LYS A 154 -9.50 -9.70 15.83
C LYS A 154 -8.12 -9.45 16.43
N LEU A 155 -7.91 -9.85 17.67
CA LEU A 155 -6.62 -9.67 18.35
C LEU A 155 -5.50 -10.47 17.68
N PHE A 156 -5.78 -11.71 17.26
CA PHE A 156 -4.80 -12.53 16.56
C PHE A 156 -4.41 -11.92 15.21
N PHE A 157 -5.39 -11.58 14.38
CA PHE A 157 -5.12 -11.02 13.06
C PHE A 157 -4.51 -9.62 13.12
N SER A 158 -4.95 -8.78 14.07
CA SER A 158 -4.35 -7.47 14.28
C SER A 158 -2.89 -7.59 14.70
N GLY A 159 -2.59 -8.45 15.69
CA GLY A 159 -1.22 -8.71 16.13
C GLY A 159 -0.34 -9.29 15.02
N PHE A 160 -0.86 -10.19 14.21
CA PHE A 160 -0.14 -10.74 13.04
C PHE A 160 0.22 -9.63 12.03
N CYS A 161 -0.72 -8.76 11.67
CA CYS A 161 -0.45 -7.63 10.77
C CYS A 161 0.57 -6.63 11.33
N MET A 162 0.61 -6.46 12.66
CA MET A 162 1.61 -5.58 13.30
C MET A 162 3.01 -6.18 13.32
N ALA A 163 3.12 -7.51 13.26
CA ALA A 163 4.41 -8.21 13.26
C ALA A 163 5.06 -8.28 11.86
N LEU A 164 4.29 -8.05 10.80
CA LEU A 164 4.77 -7.99 9.42
C LEU A 164 5.40 -6.65 9.08
#